data_095f646b3685e6b4ab7b93600d88b297
#
_entry.id   095f646b3685e6b4ab7b93600d88b297
#
_cell.length_a   1.000
_cell.length_b   1.000
_cell.length_c   1.000
_cell.angle_alpha   90.00
_cell.angle_beta   90.00
_cell.angle_gamma   90.00
#
_symmetry.space_group_name_H-M   'P 1'
#
loop_
_entity.id
_entity.type
_entity.pdbx_description
1 polymer ?
#
loop_
_entity_poly.entity_id
_entity_poly.type
_entity_poly.pdbx_seq_one_letter_code
_entity_poly.pdbx_strand_id
1 'polypeptide(L)'
;KINKDTGMWLQGKRKEVPIYLKEMDEENPVFSRYYSKEKTFDESKCKEFEKQLEFFDNANYVVMGHSTFKTINSACKNRLIRTDVMLSRAFGGKLDEKDLQALQITQFTNKPADIKIISSKRGIIDLK
;
A
#
# COMPACT_ATOMS: atom_id res chain seq x y z
N LYS A 1 -2.51 -8.29 -20.75
CA LYS A 1 -3.80 -8.99 -20.87
C LYS A 1 -4.89 -8.31 -20.03
N ILE A 2 -4.70 -8.10 -18.72
CA ILE A 2 -5.68 -7.48 -17.80
C ILE A 2 -6.23 -6.16 -18.37
N ASN A 3 -5.38 -5.19 -18.66
CA ASN A 3 -5.79 -3.88 -19.15
C ASN A 3 -6.58 -3.95 -20.46
N LYS A 4 -6.18 -4.86 -21.39
CA LYS A 4 -6.88 -5.05 -22.65
C LYS A 4 -8.29 -5.60 -22.45
N ASP A 5 -8.43 -6.65 -21.66
CA ASP A 5 -9.71 -7.31 -21.41
C ASP A 5 -10.67 -6.38 -20.63
N THR A 6 -10.15 -5.64 -19.62
CA THR A 6 -10.91 -4.62 -18.89
C THR A 6 -11.37 -3.50 -19.81
N GLY A 7 -10.48 -2.99 -20.66
CA GLY A 7 -10.82 -1.94 -21.63
C GLY A 7 -11.89 -2.37 -22.63
N MET A 8 -11.83 -3.61 -23.11
CA MET A 8 -12.85 -4.15 -24.00
C MET A 8 -14.21 -4.30 -23.31
N TRP A 9 -14.23 -4.71 -22.04
CA TRP A 9 -15.46 -4.80 -21.26
C TRP A 9 -16.06 -3.43 -20.98
N LEU A 10 -15.29 -2.46 -20.53
CA LEU A 10 -15.74 -1.09 -20.27
C LEU A 10 -16.28 -0.40 -21.55
N GLN A 11 -15.74 -0.73 -22.72
CA GLN A 11 -16.21 -0.22 -24.01
C GLN A 11 -17.43 -0.98 -24.58
N GLY A 12 -17.97 -1.96 -23.85
CA GLY A 12 -19.06 -2.80 -24.31
C GLY A 12 -18.70 -3.79 -25.43
N LYS A 13 -17.42 -3.91 -25.79
CA LYS A 13 -16.90 -4.85 -26.80
C LYS A 13 -16.79 -6.29 -26.29
N ARG A 14 -16.88 -6.46 -24.99
CA ARG A 14 -16.94 -7.74 -24.30
C ARG A 14 -18.14 -7.75 -23.37
N LYS A 15 -19.04 -8.72 -23.52
CA LYS A 15 -20.26 -8.84 -22.70
C LYS A 15 -19.97 -9.32 -21.28
N GLU A 16 -19.04 -10.25 -21.13
CA GLU A 16 -18.72 -10.85 -19.84
C GLU A 16 -17.69 -10.02 -19.08
N VAL A 17 -17.94 -9.83 -17.78
CA VAL A 17 -16.97 -9.25 -16.86
C VAL A 17 -15.72 -10.15 -16.81
N PRO A 18 -14.52 -9.62 -16.98
CA PRO A 18 -13.30 -10.40 -16.80
C PRO A 18 -13.24 -11.05 -15.41
N ILE A 19 -12.76 -12.30 -15.34
CA ILE A 19 -12.77 -13.09 -14.11
C ILE A 19 -12.07 -12.39 -12.94
N TYR A 20 -10.96 -11.73 -13.18
CA TYR A 20 -10.20 -10.96 -12.18
C TYR A 20 -10.89 -9.66 -11.71
N LEU A 21 -12.07 -9.34 -12.26
CA LEU A 21 -12.95 -8.28 -11.74
C LEU A 21 -14.19 -8.85 -11.03
N LYS A 22 -14.43 -10.16 -11.14
CA LYS A 22 -15.57 -10.83 -10.50
C LYS A 22 -15.23 -11.34 -9.11
N GLU A 23 -14.06 -11.90 -8.94
CA GLU A 23 -13.63 -12.57 -7.72
C GLU A 23 -12.76 -11.62 -6.90
N MET A 24 -13.21 -11.31 -5.69
CA MET A 24 -12.49 -10.45 -4.75
C MET A 24 -11.79 -11.33 -3.70
N ASP A 25 -10.83 -12.13 -4.15
CA ASP A 25 -10.01 -12.96 -3.28
C ASP A 25 -8.55 -12.48 -3.21
N GLU A 26 -7.76 -13.13 -2.38
CA GLU A 26 -6.36 -12.73 -2.15
C GLU A 26 -5.45 -13.05 -3.35
N GLU A 27 -5.85 -13.96 -4.24
CA GLU A 27 -5.11 -14.31 -5.46
C GLU A 27 -5.46 -13.41 -6.64
N ASN A 28 -6.50 -12.58 -6.48
CA ASN A 28 -6.94 -11.67 -7.54
C ASN A 28 -5.93 -10.53 -7.75
N PRO A 29 -5.34 -10.38 -8.93
CA PRO A 29 -4.32 -9.35 -9.19
C PRO A 29 -4.83 -7.92 -9.10
N VAL A 30 -6.16 -7.71 -9.14
CA VAL A 30 -6.79 -6.38 -9.04
C VAL A 30 -7.22 -6.09 -7.61
N PHE A 31 -7.51 -7.12 -6.82
CA PHE A 31 -8.03 -6.98 -5.45
C PHE A 31 -7.22 -7.84 -4.46
N SER A 32 -5.93 -7.77 -4.46
CA SER A 32 -5.13 -8.49 -3.46
C SER A 32 -4.92 -7.65 -2.21
N ARG A 33 -5.12 -8.24 -1.04
CA ARG A 33 -4.74 -7.68 0.26
C ARG A 33 -3.59 -8.43 0.91
N TYR A 34 -2.89 -9.25 0.15
CA TYR A 34 -1.84 -10.13 0.64
C TYR A 34 -0.78 -9.42 1.48
N TYR A 35 -0.35 -8.22 1.05
CA TYR A 35 0.63 -7.40 1.77
C TYR A 35 0.03 -6.32 2.67
N SER A 36 -1.29 -6.16 2.70
CA SER A 36 -1.93 -5.07 3.43
C SER A 36 -2.80 -5.50 4.60
N LYS A 37 -3.19 -6.79 4.70
CA LYS A 37 -4.15 -7.28 5.69
C LYS A 37 -3.54 -7.49 7.09
N GLU A 38 -2.31 -7.97 7.16
CA GLU A 38 -1.65 -8.31 8.42
C GLU A 38 -0.85 -7.13 8.97
N LYS A 39 -0.87 -6.97 10.29
CA LYS A 39 -0.07 -5.93 10.96
C LYS A 39 1.42 -6.25 10.95
N THR A 40 1.75 -7.52 11.09
CA THR A 40 3.13 -8.01 11.17
C THR A 40 3.36 -9.07 10.11
N PHE A 41 4.55 -9.09 9.56
CA PHE A 41 5.02 -10.11 8.64
C PHE A 41 6.11 -10.91 9.33
N ASP A 42 6.05 -12.21 9.18
CA ASP A 42 7.15 -13.09 9.55
C ASP A 42 8.34 -12.97 8.56
N GLU A 43 9.42 -13.59 8.90
CA GLU A 43 10.63 -13.55 8.06
C GLU A 43 10.42 -14.22 6.70
N SER A 44 9.60 -15.27 6.63
CA SER A 44 9.30 -15.99 5.38
C SER A 44 8.56 -15.08 4.40
N LYS A 45 7.53 -14.40 4.87
CA LYS A 45 6.72 -13.47 4.08
C LYS A 45 7.53 -12.25 3.63
N CYS A 46 8.44 -11.77 4.47
CA CYS A 46 9.35 -10.70 4.07
C CYS A 46 10.36 -11.15 3.00
N LYS A 47 10.88 -12.37 3.07
CA LYS A 47 11.74 -12.92 2.01
C LYS A 47 11.00 -13.09 0.68
N GLU A 48 9.73 -13.50 0.73
CA GLU A 48 8.88 -13.55 -0.46
C GLU A 48 8.67 -12.15 -1.04
N PHE A 49 8.33 -11.18 -0.20
CA PHE A 49 8.18 -9.79 -0.60
C PHE A 49 9.47 -9.23 -1.24
N GLU A 50 10.63 -9.51 -0.67
CA GLU A 50 11.92 -9.08 -1.23
C GLU A 50 12.16 -9.64 -2.64
N LYS A 51 11.81 -10.90 -2.90
CA LYS A 51 11.86 -11.48 -4.25
C LYS A 51 10.93 -10.77 -5.24
N GLN A 52 9.76 -10.32 -4.79
CA GLN A 52 8.85 -9.56 -5.64
C GLN A 52 9.45 -8.21 -6.06
N LEU A 53 10.24 -7.57 -5.19
CA LEU A 53 10.89 -6.30 -5.52
C LEU A 53 11.91 -6.41 -6.65
N GLU A 54 12.50 -7.59 -6.86
CA GLU A 54 13.43 -7.85 -7.98
C GLU A 54 12.75 -7.67 -9.34
N PHE A 55 11.45 -7.98 -9.45
CA PHE A 55 10.67 -7.78 -10.68
C PHE A 55 10.37 -6.30 -11.00
N PHE A 56 10.61 -5.40 -10.05
CA PHE A 56 10.40 -3.97 -10.18
C PHE A 56 11.74 -3.21 -10.14
N ASP A 57 12.70 -3.65 -10.94
CA ASP A 57 14.04 -3.04 -11.05
C ASP A 57 14.73 -2.87 -9.69
N ASN A 58 14.58 -3.86 -8.81
CA ASN A 58 15.07 -3.84 -7.44
C ASN A 58 14.58 -2.61 -6.64
N ALA A 59 13.30 -2.30 -6.74
CA ALA A 59 12.69 -1.22 -5.99
C ALA A 59 13.03 -1.32 -4.50
N ASN A 60 13.41 -0.20 -3.88
CA ASN A 60 13.80 -0.19 -2.47
C ASN A 60 12.59 -0.27 -1.55
N TYR A 61 11.46 0.30 -1.96
CA TYR A 61 10.25 0.43 -1.13
C TYR A 61 8.99 0.19 -1.96
N VAL A 62 7.97 -0.36 -1.29
CA VAL A 62 6.59 -0.36 -1.77
C VAL A 62 5.76 0.46 -0.80
N VAL A 63 5.06 1.47 -1.32
CA VAL A 63 4.11 2.29 -0.56
C VAL A 63 2.71 1.94 -1.03
N MET A 64 1.83 1.60 -0.09
CA MET A 64 0.46 1.21 -0.41
C MET A 64 -0.57 1.91 0.48
N GLY A 65 -1.77 2.07 -0.05
CA GLY A 65 -2.96 2.57 0.63
C GLY A 65 -4.10 1.57 0.63
N HIS A 66 -5.34 2.06 0.74
CA HIS A 66 -6.61 1.32 0.67
C HIS A 66 -6.89 0.38 1.85
N SER A 67 -5.92 -0.30 2.43
CA SER A 67 -6.11 -1.07 3.66
C SER A 67 -5.80 -0.19 4.86
N THR A 68 -6.83 0.09 5.65
CA THR A 68 -6.80 1.12 6.67
C THR A 68 -6.14 0.68 7.97
N PHE A 69 -5.32 1.55 8.53
CA PHE A 69 -4.66 1.40 9.83
C PHE A 69 -4.87 2.65 10.69
N LYS A 70 -4.63 2.55 11.99
CA LYS A 70 -4.69 3.73 12.89
C LYS A 70 -3.54 4.71 12.64
N THR A 71 -2.41 4.21 12.17
CA THR A 71 -1.20 5.01 11.91
C THR A 71 -0.50 4.48 10.66
N ILE A 72 0.24 5.33 9.97
CA ILE A 72 1.23 4.90 8.98
C ILE A 72 2.17 3.92 9.68
N ASN A 73 2.42 2.79 9.06
CA ASN A 73 3.25 1.73 9.62
C ASN A 73 4.03 1.01 8.52
N SER A 74 4.98 0.20 8.93
CA SER A 74 5.81 -0.53 8.00
C SER A 74 5.98 -2.00 8.38
N ALA A 75 6.51 -2.76 7.44
CA ALA A 75 6.94 -4.15 7.60
C ALA A 75 8.22 -4.39 6.79
N CYS A 76 8.80 -5.57 6.93
CA CYS A 76 9.95 -6.02 6.15
C CYS A 76 11.10 -5.00 6.15
N LYS A 77 11.57 -4.61 7.33
CA LYS A 77 12.66 -3.64 7.54
C LYS A 77 12.36 -2.29 6.88
N ASN A 78 11.15 -1.81 7.02
CA ASN A 78 10.64 -0.55 6.45
C ASN A 78 10.59 -0.51 4.91
N ARG A 79 10.67 -1.65 4.23
CA ARG A 79 10.55 -1.71 2.77
C ARG A 79 9.10 -1.77 2.27
N LEU A 80 8.17 -2.22 3.11
CA LEU A 80 6.73 -2.22 2.86
C LEU A 80 6.06 -1.17 3.76
N ILE A 81 5.50 -0.12 3.20
CA ILE A 81 4.94 1.03 3.93
C ILE A 81 3.45 1.14 3.62
N ARG A 82 2.62 1.22 4.66
CA ARG A 82 1.16 1.31 4.57
C ARG A 82 0.70 2.66 5.07
N THR A 83 0.05 3.43 4.20
CA THR A 83 -0.19 4.86 4.41
C THR A 83 -1.64 5.25 4.63
N ASP A 84 -2.61 4.33 4.46
CA ASP A 84 -4.01 4.64 4.67
C ASP A 84 -4.35 4.67 6.17
N VAL A 85 -4.63 5.85 6.69
CA VAL A 85 -4.92 6.12 8.11
C VAL A 85 -6.36 6.59 8.35
N MET A 86 -7.30 6.16 7.51
CA MET A 86 -8.75 6.40 7.70
C MET A 86 -9.11 7.89 7.82
N LEU A 87 -8.53 8.76 7.00
CA LEU A 87 -8.78 10.21 7.07
C LEU A 87 -10.19 10.60 6.63
N SER A 88 -10.82 9.83 5.75
CA SER A 88 -12.18 10.11 5.28
C SER A 88 -13.19 10.13 6.43
N ARG A 89 -14.16 11.04 6.36
CA ARG A 89 -15.30 11.09 7.29
C ARG A 89 -16.15 9.82 7.25
N ALA A 90 -16.13 9.08 6.14
CA ALA A 90 -16.84 7.80 6.00
C ALA A 90 -16.37 6.73 7.00
N PHE A 91 -15.14 6.84 7.53
CA PHE A 91 -14.63 5.96 8.58
C PHE A 91 -14.95 6.45 10.01
N GLY A 92 -15.89 7.38 10.18
CA GLY A 92 -16.31 7.92 11.48
C GLY A 92 -15.31 8.91 12.08
N GLY A 93 -15.68 9.46 13.23
CA GLY A 93 -14.91 10.46 13.97
C GLY A 93 -14.87 11.85 13.31
N LYS A 94 -14.51 12.86 14.08
CA LYS A 94 -14.29 14.21 13.57
C LYS A 94 -12.85 14.34 13.09
N LEU A 95 -12.63 15.19 12.08
CA LEU A 95 -11.31 15.36 11.49
C LEU A 95 -10.27 15.92 12.48
N ASP A 96 -10.71 16.80 13.36
CA ASP A 96 -9.91 17.40 14.43
C ASP A 96 -9.49 16.40 15.52
N GLU A 97 -10.24 15.31 15.67
CA GLU A 97 -9.91 14.22 16.59
C GLU A 97 -8.90 13.24 16.00
N LYS A 98 -8.74 13.21 14.66
CA LYS A 98 -7.82 12.29 13.96
C LYS A 98 -6.38 12.82 14.01
N ASP A 99 -5.44 11.90 14.02
CA ASP A 99 -4.02 12.20 13.76
C ASP A 99 -3.81 12.20 12.24
N LEU A 100 -3.74 13.39 11.65
CA LEU A 100 -3.45 13.54 10.24
C LEU A 100 -1.98 13.16 10.01
N GLN A 101 -1.75 12.19 9.16
CA GLN A 101 -0.40 11.70 8.90
C GLN A 101 -0.08 11.74 7.41
N ALA A 102 1.15 12.11 7.09
CA ALA A 102 1.71 12.05 5.76
C ALA A 102 3.06 11.33 5.80
N LEU A 103 3.37 10.57 4.76
CA LEU A 103 4.68 9.96 4.56
C LEU A 103 5.56 10.95 3.79
N GLN A 104 6.73 11.24 4.32
CA GLN A 104 7.78 11.99 3.63
C GLN A 104 8.91 11.02 3.26
N ILE A 105 9.26 10.99 1.99
CA ILE A 105 10.42 10.25 1.47
C ILE A 105 11.37 11.26 0.84
N THR A 106 12.57 11.39 1.41
CA THR A 106 13.63 12.25 0.87
C THR A 106 14.68 11.37 0.22
N GLN A 107 14.73 11.40 -1.10
CA GLN A 107 15.70 10.62 -1.88
C GLN A 107 17.03 11.37 -1.99
N PHE A 108 18.13 10.65 -1.82
CA PHE A 108 19.49 11.15 -1.97
C PHE A 108 20.22 10.36 -3.07
N THR A 109 21.16 11.00 -3.73
CA THR A 109 21.94 10.36 -4.82
C THR A 109 22.89 9.27 -4.30
N ASN A 110 23.50 9.47 -3.12
CA ASN A 110 24.62 8.64 -2.64
C ASN A 110 24.38 8.01 -1.25
N LYS A 111 23.15 8.02 -0.76
CA LYS A 111 22.80 7.39 0.53
C LYS A 111 21.34 6.91 0.49
N PRO A 112 20.94 6.00 1.40
CA PRO A 112 19.56 5.58 1.52
C PRO A 112 18.59 6.75 1.69
N ALA A 113 17.36 6.59 1.24
CA ALA A 113 16.30 7.57 1.44
C ALA A 113 16.02 7.77 2.93
N ASP A 114 15.77 9.01 3.32
CA ASP A 114 15.25 9.36 4.64
C ASP A 114 13.73 9.29 4.61
N ILE A 115 13.13 8.45 5.46
CA ILE A 115 11.68 8.20 5.48
C ILE A 115 11.12 8.59 6.83
N LYS A 116 10.20 9.54 6.82
CA LYS A 116 9.57 10.09 8.02
C LYS A 116 8.06 10.11 7.92
N ILE A 117 7.41 10.08 9.06
CA ILE A 117 5.97 10.32 9.19
C ILE A 117 5.80 11.75 9.74
N ILE A 118 5.07 12.57 9.03
CA ILE A 118 4.62 13.89 9.52
C ILE A 118 3.25 13.68 10.14
N SER A 119 3.12 13.94 11.44
CA SER A 119 1.90 13.76 12.21
C SER A 119 1.42 15.10 12.78
N SER A 120 0.13 15.39 12.63
CA SER A 120 -0.48 16.60 13.19
C SER A 120 -0.45 16.65 14.72
N LYS A 121 -0.39 15.50 15.37
CA LYS A 121 -0.40 15.39 16.84
C LYS A 121 0.95 15.12 17.47
N ARG A 122 1.88 14.53 16.70
CA ARG A 122 3.17 14.03 17.23
C ARG A 122 4.39 14.66 16.57
N GLY A 123 4.18 15.55 15.59
CA GLY A 123 5.28 16.14 14.84
C GLY A 123 5.95 15.16 13.85
N ILE A 124 7.24 15.29 13.67
CA ILE A 124 8.02 14.43 12.77
C ILE A 124 8.47 13.19 13.53
N ILE A 125 8.22 12.02 12.97
CA ILE A 125 8.50 10.71 13.56
C ILE A 125 9.25 9.86 12.54
N ASP A 126 10.30 9.17 12.98
CA ASP A 126 10.98 8.19 12.16
C ASP A 126 10.08 6.97 11.91
N LEU A 127 10.10 6.46 10.69
CA LEU A 127 9.42 5.23 10.35
C LEU A 127 10.14 4.06 11.05
N LYS A 128 9.42 3.36 11.92
CA LYS A 128 9.91 2.20 12.69
C LYS A 128 9.38 0.90 12.11
#